data_84c7aa19047e6c272cca083eb3c8eb1c
#
_entry.id   84c7aa19047e6c272cca083eb3c8eb1c
#
_cell.length_a   1.000
_cell.length_b   1.000
_cell.length_c   1.000
_cell.angle_alpha   90.00
_cell.angle_beta   90.00
_cell.angle_gamma   90.00
#
_symmetry.space_group_name_H-M   'P 1'
#
loop_
_entity.id
_entity.type
_entity.pdbx_description
1 polymer ?
#
loop_
_entity_poly.entity_id
_entity_poly.type
_entity_poly.pdbx_seq_one_letter_code
_entity_poly.pdbx_strand_id
1 'polypeptide(L)'
;MRKALVCGAGGFIGGHLIKKLKREGYWVRGVDIKMHEYAPTQADEFLLLDLREPHHCWRALSLGRGETFDEVYQLAADMGGMGFIHTAECEIMHNSALINIHMIDTAARMGVPRYFFSSSVCVYRDMEPGEPALTEADAVPANPDNEYGWEKLYAERMAQAYARHYPLQVRMARFENCYGPEGTWRGGREKAPAALCRKVAEAEAGSHIEVWGDGTAIRNFTYVDDMVEGIYRLTHSDLEGAVNLGGDEYVTVAELAQLVIAVSGKRLGIRYVEGPVGVRSRNFSKDRSRLLDWEARVPLREGIARTYSWVEAQVRQAQRG
;
A
#
# COMPACT_ATOMS: atom_id res chain seq x y z
N MET A 1 22.47 -16.51 -4.80
CA MET A 1 21.79 -15.32 -4.19
C MET A 1 20.49 -15.13 -4.94
N ARG A 2 19.35 -15.11 -4.23
CA ARG A 2 18.04 -14.90 -4.85
C ARG A 2 17.93 -13.50 -5.44
N LYS A 3 17.21 -13.37 -6.55
CA LYS A 3 17.03 -12.11 -7.28
C LYS A 3 15.56 -11.69 -7.26
N ALA A 4 15.28 -10.49 -6.82
CA ALA A 4 13.95 -9.92 -6.77
C ALA A 4 13.82 -8.66 -7.62
N LEU A 5 12.71 -8.54 -8.35
CA LEU A 5 12.26 -7.31 -8.99
C LEU A 5 11.17 -6.67 -8.13
N VAL A 6 11.35 -5.41 -7.77
CA VAL A 6 10.34 -4.60 -7.08
C VAL A 6 9.84 -3.51 -8.02
N CYS A 7 8.59 -3.61 -8.45
CA CYS A 7 7.89 -2.59 -9.24
C CYS A 7 7.19 -1.63 -8.27
N GLY A 8 7.24 -0.32 -8.54
CA GLY A 8 6.82 0.70 -7.59
C GLY A 8 7.89 0.99 -6.52
N ALA A 9 9.15 0.78 -6.90
CA ALA A 9 10.32 0.88 -6.02
C ALA A 9 10.64 2.30 -5.52
N GLY A 10 10.21 3.32 -6.24
CA GLY A 10 10.28 4.73 -5.85
C GLY A 10 9.13 5.17 -4.97
N GLY A 11 8.16 4.28 -4.69
CA GLY A 11 7.04 4.51 -3.80
C GLY A 11 7.30 4.11 -2.36
N PHE A 12 6.35 4.45 -1.48
CA PHE A 12 6.40 4.22 -0.03
C PHE A 12 6.65 2.75 0.34
N ILE A 13 5.73 1.84 -0.03
CA ILE A 13 5.84 0.42 0.36
C ILE A 13 7.02 -0.23 -0.37
N GLY A 14 7.24 0.11 -1.65
CA GLY A 14 8.34 -0.43 -2.46
C GLY A 14 9.72 -0.13 -1.87
N GLY A 15 9.94 1.11 -1.40
CA GLY A 15 11.19 1.49 -0.74
C GLY A 15 11.45 0.70 0.55
N HIS A 16 10.44 0.49 1.38
CA HIS A 16 10.54 -0.34 2.60
C HIS A 16 10.73 -1.83 2.28
N LEU A 17 10.04 -2.33 1.24
CA LEU A 17 10.21 -3.72 0.82
C LEU A 17 11.63 -4.00 0.31
N ILE A 18 12.22 -3.07 -0.44
CA ILE A 18 13.64 -3.18 -0.85
C ILE A 18 14.54 -3.33 0.39
N LYS A 19 14.37 -2.48 1.40
CA LYS A 19 15.13 -2.57 2.65
C LYS A 19 14.96 -3.94 3.33
N LYS A 20 13.75 -4.50 3.33
CA LYS A 20 13.47 -5.84 3.86
C LYS A 20 14.19 -6.90 3.05
N LEU A 21 14.06 -6.93 1.72
CA LEU A 21 14.70 -7.91 0.86
C LEU A 21 16.22 -7.86 0.92
N LYS A 22 16.80 -6.67 1.05
CA LYS A 22 18.26 -6.53 1.26
C LYS A 22 18.71 -7.15 2.59
N ARG A 23 17.95 -7.01 3.66
CA ARG A 23 18.22 -7.68 4.95
C ARG A 23 18.13 -9.22 4.85
N GLU A 24 17.27 -9.72 3.96
CA GLU A 24 17.12 -11.16 3.66
C GLU A 24 18.19 -11.68 2.65
N GLY A 25 19.14 -10.84 2.25
CA GLY A 25 20.26 -11.24 1.39
C GLY A 25 19.95 -11.35 -0.10
N TYR A 26 18.90 -10.67 -0.58
CA TYR A 26 18.56 -10.62 -2.01
C TYR A 26 19.45 -9.65 -2.79
N TRP A 27 19.69 -9.98 -4.04
CA TRP A 27 19.97 -8.98 -5.06
C TRP A 27 18.65 -8.39 -5.55
N VAL A 28 18.51 -7.07 -5.50
CA VAL A 28 17.24 -6.39 -5.76
C VAL A 28 17.39 -5.40 -6.90
N ARG A 29 16.54 -5.54 -7.92
CA ARG A 29 16.28 -4.47 -8.90
C ARG A 29 15.00 -3.74 -8.53
N GLY A 30 15.09 -2.42 -8.41
CA GLY A 30 13.95 -1.51 -8.31
C GLY A 30 13.56 -0.96 -9.67
N VAL A 31 12.26 -0.83 -9.92
CA VAL A 31 11.70 -0.16 -11.11
C VAL A 31 10.59 0.78 -10.72
N ASP A 32 10.65 2.01 -11.21
CA ASP A 32 9.60 3.03 -11.03
C ASP A 32 9.74 4.12 -12.12
N ILE A 33 8.73 4.97 -12.25
CA ILE A 33 8.79 6.19 -13.06
C ILE A 33 9.59 7.32 -12.38
N LYS A 34 9.88 7.17 -11.08
CA LYS A 34 10.61 8.15 -10.27
C LYS A 34 11.53 7.47 -9.26
N MET A 35 12.56 8.17 -8.82
CA MET A 35 13.34 7.77 -7.64
C MET A 35 12.53 7.96 -6.36
N HIS A 36 12.92 7.27 -5.29
CA HIS A 36 12.32 7.49 -3.98
C HIS A 36 12.62 8.92 -3.49
N GLU A 37 11.58 9.65 -3.09
CA GLU A 37 11.68 11.08 -2.79
C GLU A 37 12.39 11.37 -1.45
N TYR A 38 12.23 10.46 -0.48
CA TYR A 38 12.59 10.75 0.92
C TYR A 38 13.79 9.96 1.43
N ALA A 39 14.25 8.96 0.70
CA ALA A 39 15.40 8.16 1.10
C ALA A 39 16.16 7.61 -0.13
N PRO A 40 17.49 7.47 -0.05
CA PRO A 40 18.25 6.75 -1.07
C PRO A 40 17.76 5.30 -1.18
N THR A 41 17.62 4.81 -2.41
CA THR A 41 17.28 3.40 -2.60
C THR A 41 18.42 2.49 -2.15
N GLN A 42 18.08 1.34 -1.58
CA GLN A 42 19.02 0.26 -1.26
C GLN A 42 19.02 -0.86 -2.31
N ALA A 43 18.29 -0.69 -3.41
CA ALA A 43 18.34 -1.63 -4.53
C ALA A 43 19.78 -1.69 -5.11
N ASP A 44 20.21 -2.89 -5.56
CA ASP A 44 21.48 -3.07 -6.24
C ASP A 44 21.47 -2.44 -7.64
N GLU A 45 20.29 -2.39 -8.25
CA GLU A 45 20.06 -1.72 -9.53
C GLU A 45 18.70 -1.00 -9.49
N PHE A 46 18.60 0.18 -10.08
CA PHE A 46 17.35 0.92 -10.19
C PHE A 46 17.15 1.41 -11.62
N LEU A 47 15.99 1.07 -12.19
CA LEU A 47 15.61 1.48 -13.54
C LEU A 47 14.44 2.47 -13.50
N LEU A 48 14.62 3.62 -14.11
CA LEU A 48 13.55 4.59 -14.35
C LEU A 48 12.81 4.18 -15.62
N LEU A 49 11.68 3.48 -15.47
CA LEU A 49 10.87 2.94 -16.56
C LEU A 49 9.39 3.10 -16.27
N ASP A 50 8.62 3.40 -17.30
CA ASP A 50 7.16 3.41 -17.25
C ASP A 50 6.61 2.02 -17.58
N LEU A 51 6.07 1.32 -16.58
CA LEU A 51 5.55 -0.04 -16.74
C LEU A 51 4.17 -0.10 -17.45
N ARG A 52 3.62 1.03 -17.87
CA ARG A 52 2.49 1.06 -18.80
C ARG A 52 2.93 0.66 -20.23
N GLU A 53 4.23 0.73 -20.51
CA GLU A 53 4.80 0.38 -21.80
C GLU A 53 5.29 -1.08 -21.81
N PRO A 54 4.79 -1.96 -22.70
CA PRO A 54 5.16 -3.38 -22.70
C PRO A 54 6.66 -3.64 -22.81
N HIS A 55 7.36 -2.86 -23.65
CA HIS A 55 8.80 -3.02 -23.86
C HIS A 55 9.62 -2.64 -22.60
N HIS A 56 9.10 -1.74 -21.75
CA HIS A 56 9.71 -1.43 -20.47
C HIS A 56 9.55 -2.58 -19.47
N CYS A 57 8.43 -3.30 -19.50
CA CYS A 57 8.23 -4.50 -18.67
C CYS A 57 9.24 -5.60 -19.05
N TRP A 58 9.46 -5.84 -20.35
CA TRP A 58 10.51 -6.74 -20.83
C TRP A 58 11.90 -6.31 -20.37
N ARG A 59 12.22 -5.03 -20.50
CA ARG A 59 13.49 -4.48 -20.04
C ARG A 59 13.66 -4.62 -18.52
N ALA A 60 12.63 -4.37 -17.74
CA ALA A 60 12.63 -4.49 -16.29
C ALA A 60 12.95 -5.92 -15.84
N LEU A 61 12.42 -6.93 -16.54
CA LEU A 61 12.58 -8.34 -16.25
C LEU A 61 13.84 -8.98 -16.87
N SER A 62 14.51 -8.31 -17.82
CA SER A 62 15.69 -8.85 -18.51
C SER A 62 16.94 -8.72 -17.63
N LEU A 63 17.52 -9.84 -17.22
CA LEU A 63 18.80 -9.91 -16.48
C LEU A 63 20.01 -10.18 -17.41
N GLY A 64 19.76 -10.51 -18.69
CA GLY A 64 20.79 -10.99 -19.61
C GLY A 64 21.16 -12.46 -19.41
N ARG A 65 21.92 -13.04 -20.35
CA ARG A 65 22.44 -14.41 -20.29
C ARG A 65 21.41 -15.53 -20.01
N GLY A 66 20.12 -15.31 -20.28
CA GLY A 66 19.06 -16.30 -20.01
C GLY A 66 18.71 -16.47 -18.52
N GLU A 67 19.16 -15.58 -17.66
CA GLU A 67 18.77 -15.55 -16.27
C GLU A 67 17.38 -14.94 -16.07
N THR A 68 16.65 -15.40 -15.05
CA THR A 68 15.36 -14.86 -14.65
C THR A 68 15.40 -14.40 -13.19
N PHE A 69 14.45 -13.56 -12.79
CA PHE A 69 14.20 -13.26 -11.39
C PHE A 69 13.55 -14.47 -10.70
N ASP A 70 13.92 -14.70 -9.45
CA ASP A 70 13.24 -15.68 -8.60
C ASP A 70 11.86 -15.18 -8.18
N GLU A 71 11.72 -13.86 -8.00
CA GLU A 71 10.52 -13.23 -7.48
C GLU A 71 10.26 -11.85 -8.09
N VAL A 72 9.00 -11.57 -8.39
CA VAL A 72 8.52 -10.25 -8.79
C VAL A 72 7.51 -9.75 -7.76
N TYR A 73 7.72 -8.55 -7.27
CA TYR A 73 6.82 -7.84 -6.36
C TYR A 73 6.17 -6.68 -7.11
N GLN A 74 4.92 -6.88 -7.55
CA GLN A 74 4.16 -5.86 -8.28
C GLN A 74 3.40 -4.97 -7.30
N LEU A 75 4.00 -3.81 -7.01
CA LEU A 75 3.43 -2.76 -6.15
C LEU A 75 3.15 -1.47 -6.93
N ALA A 76 3.59 -1.39 -8.20
CA ALA A 76 3.37 -0.21 -9.02
C ALA A 76 1.88 -0.01 -9.30
N ALA A 77 1.39 1.18 -9.01
CA ALA A 77 0.02 1.59 -9.27
C ALA A 77 -0.06 3.13 -9.30
N ASP A 78 -1.02 3.66 -10.02
CA ASP A 78 -1.40 5.06 -9.86
C ASP A 78 -2.35 5.15 -8.67
N MET A 79 -1.88 5.75 -7.57
CA MET A 79 -2.58 5.68 -6.29
C MET A 79 -2.38 6.96 -5.46
N GLY A 80 -3.35 7.23 -4.59
CA GLY A 80 -3.33 8.35 -3.64
C GLY A 80 -4.34 8.16 -2.52
N GLY A 81 -4.58 9.21 -1.75
CA GLY A 81 -5.65 9.28 -0.76
C GLY A 81 -7.04 9.43 -1.42
N MET A 82 -8.10 9.45 -0.60
CA MET A 82 -9.50 9.48 -1.08
C MET A 82 -9.78 10.64 -2.04
N GLY A 83 -9.22 11.81 -1.79
CA GLY A 83 -9.37 12.94 -2.71
C GLY A 83 -8.88 12.65 -4.12
N PHE A 84 -7.73 12.00 -4.26
CA PHE A 84 -7.18 11.61 -5.55
C PHE A 84 -8.00 10.49 -6.20
N ILE A 85 -8.43 9.48 -5.43
CA ILE A 85 -9.22 8.36 -5.95
C ILE A 85 -10.51 8.85 -6.61
N HIS A 86 -11.21 9.81 -5.99
CA HIS A 86 -12.46 10.34 -6.54
C HIS A 86 -12.30 11.33 -7.70
N THR A 87 -11.12 11.89 -7.90
CA THR A 87 -10.89 12.88 -8.97
C THR A 87 -10.14 12.35 -10.17
N ALA A 88 -9.53 11.18 -10.08
CA ALA A 88 -8.66 10.58 -11.10
C ALA A 88 -9.07 9.12 -11.42
N GLU A 89 -10.35 8.83 -11.44
CA GLU A 89 -10.89 7.47 -11.62
C GLU A 89 -10.45 6.83 -12.94
N CYS A 90 -10.57 7.58 -14.05
CA CYS A 90 -10.15 7.11 -15.37
C CYS A 90 -8.66 6.82 -15.43
N GLU A 91 -7.82 7.72 -14.92
CA GLU A 91 -6.37 7.59 -14.92
C GLU A 91 -5.93 6.42 -14.03
N ILE A 92 -6.57 6.24 -12.88
CA ILE A 92 -6.28 5.13 -11.95
C ILE A 92 -6.57 3.80 -12.64
N MET A 93 -7.78 3.63 -13.22
CA MET A 93 -8.13 2.40 -13.93
C MET A 93 -7.22 2.14 -15.11
N HIS A 94 -7.06 3.12 -15.99
CA HIS A 94 -6.26 2.99 -17.21
C HIS A 94 -4.80 2.66 -16.90
N ASN A 95 -4.15 3.46 -16.04
CA ASN A 95 -2.74 3.31 -15.75
C ASN A 95 -2.45 2.01 -14.99
N SER A 96 -3.24 1.71 -13.97
CA SER A 96 -3.03 0.49 -13.17
C SER A 96 -3.34 -0.79 -13.97
N ALA A 97 -4.38 -0.78 -14.82
CA ALA A 97 -4.69 -1.92 -15.69
C ALA A 97 -3.56 -2.21 -16.66
N LEU A 98 -3.01 -1.19 -17.34
CA LEU A 98 -1.87 -1.38 -18.27
C LEU A 98 -0.66 -1.95 -17.54
N ILE A 99 -0.29 -1.41 -16.39
CA ILE A 99 0.84 -1.92 -15.60
C ILE A 99 0.61 -3.39 -15.24
N ASN A 100 -0.56 -3.73 -14.70
CA ASN A 100 -0.86 -5.07 -14.22
C ASN A 100 -0.93 -6.09 -15.37
N ILE A 101 -1.54 -5.72 -16.51
CA ILE A 101 -1.61 -6.57 -17.70
C ILE A 101 -0.19 -6.87 -18.22
N HIS A 102 0.61 -5.84 -18.45
CA HIS A 102 1.93 -6.00 -19.06
C HIS A 102 2.91 -6.73 -18.13
N MET A 103 2.89 -6.43 -16.85
CA MET A 103 3.81 -7.04 -15.89
C MET A 103 3.55 -8.53 -15.69
N ILE A 104 2.30 -8.95 -15.53
CA ILE A 104 2.01 -10.37 -15.31
C ILE A 104 2.23 -11.20 -16.57
N ASP A 105 1.85 -10.67 -17.76
CA ASP A 105 2.09 -11.34 -19.03
C ASP A 105 3.60 -11.53 -19.27
N THR A 106 4.38 -10.46 -19.07
CA THR A 106 5.83 -10.52 -19.24
C THR A 106 6.49 -11.46 -18.23
N ALA A 107 6.11 -11.41 -16.95
CA ALA A 107 6.65 -12.28 -15.91
C ALA A 107 6.38 -13.76 -16.23
N ALA A 108 5.15 -14.09 -16.65
CA ALA A 108 4.76 -15.45 -17.02
C ALA A 108 5.54 -15.97 -18.24
N ARG A 109 5.69 -15.14 -19.30
CA ARG A 109 6.43 -15.50 -20.53
C ARG A 109 7.92 -15.64 -20.31
N MET A 110 8.49 -14.88 -19.39
CA MET A 110 9.90 -14.95 -19.03
C MET A 110 10.20 -16.04 -17.99
N GLY A 111 9.21 -16.83 -17.58
CA GLY A 111 9.38 -17.96 -16.68
C GLY A 111 9.71 -17.59 -15.24
N VAL A 112 9.25 -16.43 -14.77
CA VAL A 112 9.37 -16.05 -13.35
C VAL A 112 8.60 -17.05 -12.49
N PRO A 113 9.22 -17.68 -11.46
CA PRO A 113 8.51 -18.70 -10.68
C PRO A 113 7.53 -18.11 -9.66
N ARG A 114 7.78 -16.90 -9.10
CA ARG A 114 6.92 -16.27 -8.09
C ARG A 114 6.56 -14.84 -8.44
N TYR A 115 5.28 -14.54 -8.29
CA TYR A 115 4.72 -13.21 -8.55
C TYR A 115 3.83 -12.78 -7.39
N PHE A 116 4.23 -11.73 -6.70
CA PHE A 116 3.40 -11.08 -5.70
C PHE A 116 2.62 -9.93 -6.33
N PHE A 117 1.33 -9.85 -6.04
CA PHE A 117 0.45 -8.76 -6.47
C PHE A 117 -0.15 -8.01 -5.28
N SER A 118 0.04 -6.70 -5.26
CA SER A 118 -0.60 -5.82 -4.28
C SER A 118 -2.02 -5.49 -4.70
N SER A 119 -2.99 -6.18 -4.12
CA SER A 119 -4.40 -5.84 -4.19
C SER A 119 -4.80 -4.91 -3.03
N SER A 120 -6.08 -4.66 -2.85
CA SER A 120 -6.62 -3.75 -1.86
C SER A 120 -7.93 -4.25 -1.29
N VAL A 121 -8.23 -3.91 -0.04
CA VAL A 121 -9.57 -4.11 0.53
C VAL A 121 -10.67 -3.26 -0.12
N CYS A 122 -10.32 -2.34 -1.03
CA CYS A 122 -11.28 -1.65 -1.88
C CYS A 122 -12.01 -2.55 -2.89
N VAL A 123 -11.58 -3.82 -3.03
CA VAL A 123 -12.31 -4.84 -3.81
C VAL A 123 -13.64 -5.26 -3.16
N TYR A 124 -13.82 -4.96 -1.89
CA TYR A 124 -15.04 -5.29 -1.17
C TYR A 124 -16.11 -4.19 -1.33
N ARG A 125 -17.35 -4.61 -1.13
CA ARG A 125 -18.49 -3.71 -0.97
C ARG A 125 -18.32 -2.78 0.22
N ASP A 126 -19.12 -1.75 0.26
CA ASP A 126 -19.28 -0.92 1.47
C ASP A 126 -19.87 -1.74 2.62
N MET A 127 -19.59 -1.32 3.84
CA MET A 127 -20.02 -1.95 5.08
C MET A 127 -20.68 -0.93 6.00
N GLU A 128 -21.75 -1.37 6.68
CA GLU A 128 -22.31 -0.62 7.79
C GLU A 128 -21.54 -0.92 9.10
N PRO A 129 -21.47 0.04 10.03
CA PRO A 129 -20.89 -0.20 11.35
C PRO A 129 -21.55 -1.39 12.06
N GLY A 130 -20.74 -2.29 12.63
CA GLY A 130 -21.21 -3.47 13.34
C GLY A 130 -21.49 -4.71 12.48
N GLU A 131 -21.30 -4.64 11.15
CA GLU A 131 -21.35 -5.83 10.32
C GLU A 131 -20.21 -6.81 10.66
N PRO A 132 -20.45 -8.14 10.50
CA PRO A 132 -19.40 -9.14 10.62
C PRO A 132 -18.22 -8.86 9.70
N ALA A 133 -17.03 -9.29 10.09
CA ALA A 133 -15.84 -9.15 9.29
C ALA A 133 -15.98 -9.86 7.93
N LEU A 134 -15.66 -9.15 6.84
CA LEU A 134 -15.65 -9.75 5.50
C LEU A 134 -14.44 -10.67 5.34
N THR A 135 -14.72 -11.85 4.83
CA THR A 135 -13.70 -12.83 4.42
C THR A 135 -13.28 -12.58 2.98
N GLU A 136 -12.22 -13.25 2.53
CA GLU A 136 -11.76 -13.11 1.15
C GLU A 136 -12.79 -13.59 0.13
N ALA A 137 -13.69 -14.49 0.50
CA ALA A 137 -14.77 -14.96 -0.35
C ALA A 137 -15.84 -13.90 -0.59
N ASP A 138 -16.04 -12.95 0.34
CA ASP A 138 -17.07 -11.91 0.26
C ASP A 138 -16.80 -10.82 -0.79
N ALA A 139 -15.67 -10.90 -1.50
CA ALA A 139 -15.45 -10.08 -2.70
C ALA A 139 -16.30 -10.55 -3.90
N VAL A 140 -17.00 -11.69 -3.78
CA VAL A 140 -17.89 -12.21 -4.83
C VAL A 140 -19.23 -12.62 -4.19
N PRO A 141 -20.37 -12.11 -4.68
CA PRO A 141 -20.55 -11.27 -5.89
C PRO A 141 -19.88 -9.91 -5.77
N ALA A 142 -19.26 -9.46 -6.87
CA ALA A 142 -18.46 -8.24 -6.89
C ALA A 142 -19.32 -6.98 -6.77
N ASN A 143 -18.95 -6.10 -5.83
CA ASN A 143 -19.58 -4.79 -5.67
C ASN A 143 -18.59 -3.79 -5.03
N PRO A 144 -17.40 -3.56 -5.62
CA PRO A 144 -16.48 -2.53 -5.15
C PRO A 144 -17.14 -1.15 -5.15
N ASP A 145 -16.76 -0.32 -4.19
CA ASP A 145 -17.33 1.02 -4.00
C ASP A 145 -16.74 2.10 -4.93
N ASN A 146 -15.68 1.77 -5.66
CA ASN A 146 -15.02 2.72 -6.57
C ASN A 146 -14.22 2.00 -7.67
N GLU A 147 -13.78 2.75 -8.67
CA GLU A 147 -13.10 2.25 -9.87
C GLU A 147 -11.71 1.64 -9.55
N TYR A 148 -11.05 2.14 -8.53
CA TYR A 148 -9.82 1.53 -8.03
C TYR A 148 -10.06 0.09 -7.52
N GLY A 149 -11.15 -0.14 -6.79
CA GLY A 149 -11.55 -1.47 -6.31
C GLY A 149 -11.86 -2.42 -7.47
N TRP A 150 -12.57 -1.95 -8.48
CA TRP A 150 -12.89 -2.73 -9.69
C TRP A 150 -11.63 -3.12 -10.46
N GLU A 151 -10.68 -2.19 -10.65
CA GLU A 151 -9.40 -2.49 -11.30
C GLU A 151 -8.62 -3.57 -10.53
N LYS A 152 -8.52 -3.42 -9.21
CA LYS A 152 -7.81 -4.39 -8.36
C LYS A 152 -8.44 -5.78 -8.42
N LEU A 153 -9.76 -5.87 -8.39
CA LEU A 153 -10.48 -7.15 -8.49
C LEU A 153 -10.30 -7.80 -9.87
N TYR A 154 -10.32 -7.00 -10.95
CA TYR A 154 -9.99 -7.46 -12.28
C TYR A 154 -8.57 -8.04 -12.35
N ALA A 155 -7.59 -7.32 -11.81
CA ALA A 155 -6.19 -7.75 -11.79
C ALA A 155 -5.99 -9.04 -10.97
N GLU A 156 -6.71 -9.22 -9.84
CA GLU A 156 -6.73 -10.49 -9.10
C GLU A 156 -7.22 -11.66 -9.97
N ARG A 157 -8.34 -11.45 -10.69
CA ARG A 157 -8.91 -12.47 -11.58
C ARG A 157 -7.95 -12.84 -12.71
N MET A 158 -7.31 -11.84 -13.28
CA MET A 158 -6.28 -12.04 -14.32
C MET A 158 -5.08 -12.81 -13.76
N ALA A 159 -4.55 -12.42 -12.60
CA ALA A 159 -3.43 -13.09 -11.96
C ALA A 159 -3.72 -14.58 -11.67
N GLN A 160 -4.93 -14.90 -11.19
CA GLN A 160 -5.39 -16.28 -11.01
C GLN A 160 -5.48 -17.06 -12.34
N ALA A 161 -5.89 -16.41 -13.43
CA ALA A 161 -5.92 -17.04 -14.74
C ALA A 161 -4.50 -17.40 -15.21
N TYR A 162 -3.54 -16.48 -15.07
CA TYR A 162 -2.14 -16.77 -15.40
C TYR A 162 -1.56 -17.90 -14.53
N ALA A 163 -1.83 -17.93 -13.24
CA ALA A 163 -1.40 -19.03 -12.35
C ALA A 163 -1.92 -20.41 -12.78
N ARG A 164 -3.09 -20.48 -13.44
CA ARG A 164 -3.63 -21.77 -13.96
C ARG A 164 -3.00 -22.21 -15.27
N HIS A 165 -2.45 -21.28 -16.07
CA HIS A 165 -1.97 -21.57 -17.42
C HIS A 165 -0.45 -21.52 -17.56
N TYR A 166 0.26 -20.94 -16.59
CA TYR A 166 1.71 -20.82 -16.58
C TYR A 166 2.29 -21.39 -15.27
N PRO A 167 3.54 -21.85 -15.25
CA PRO A 167 4.21 -22.29 -14.01
C PRO A 167 4.59 -21.07 -13.14
N LEU A 168 3.61 -20.22 -12.81
CA LEU A 168 3.74 -18.98 -12.07
C LEU A 168 2.97 -19.08 -10.74
N GLN A 169 3.69 -19.10 -9.64
CA GLN A 169 3.08 -19.07 -8.31
C GLN A 169 2.68 -17.64 -7.98
N VAL A 170 1.39 -17.33 -8.06
CA VAL A 170 0.87 -16.02 -7.72
C VAL A 170 0.48 -15.96 -6.24
N ARG A 171 0.88 -14.88 -5.56
CA ARG A 171 0.45 -14.54 -4.20
C ARG A 171 -0.15 -13.14 -4.23
N MET A 172 -1.28 -12.96 -3.56
CA MET A 172 -2.04 -11.70 -3.63
C MET A 172 -2.43 -11.25 -2.24
N ALA A 173 -2.10 -10.02 -1.88
CA ALA A 173 -2.54 -9.42 -0.62
C ALA A 173 -3.53 -8.28 -0.88
N ARG A 174 -4.68 -8.31 -0.22
CA ARG A 174 -5.58 -7.17 -0.10
C ARG A 174 -5.10 -6.30 1.04
N PHE A 175 -4.36 -5.25 0.70
CA PHE A 175 -3.82 -4.35 1.70
C PHE A 175 -4.91 -3.55 2.37
N GLU A 176 -4.88 -3.53 3.68
CA GLU A 176 -5.55 -2.52 4.49
C GLU A 176 -4.69 -1.25 4.52
N ASN A 177 -5.07 -0.23 5.31
CA ASN A 177 -4.37 1.05 5.22
C ASN A 177 -2.94 0.94 5.78
N CYS A 178 -1.96 0.93 4.89
CA CYS A 178 -0.55 0.99 5.27
C CYS A 178 -0.11 2.44 5.55
N TYR A 179 0.64 2.65 6.62
CA TYR A 179 1.19 3.95 7.03
C TYR A 179 2.59 3.82 7.63
N GLY A 180 3.31 4.94 7.69
CA GLY A 180 4.67 4.99 8.24
C GLY A 180 5.46 6.18 7.72
N PRO A 181 6.74 6.31 8.13
CA PRO A 181 7.65 7.32 7.58
C PRO A 181 8.00 7.05 6.12
N GLU A 182 8.57 8.04 5.45
CA GLU A 182 9.03 7.99 4.05
C GLU A 182 7.88 7.80 3.03
N GLY A 183 6.62 8.05 3.43
CA GLY A 183 5.47 8.09 2.54
C GLY A 183 5.09 9.51 2.16
N THR A 184 4.20 9.66 1.17
CA THR A 184 3.63 10.95 0.77
C THR A 184 2.92 11.58 1.96
N TRP A 185 3.33 12.78 2.36
CA TRP A 185 2.82 13.51 3.52
C TRP A 185 2.18 14.86 3.17
N ARG A 186 2.32 15.31 1.92
CA ARG A 186 1.75 16.56 1.38
C ARG A 186 1.42 16.41 -0.10
N GLY A 187 0.68 17.39 -0.67
CA GLY A 187 0.42 17.50 -2.11
C GLY A 187 -0.87 16.82 -2.57
N GLY A 188 -1.78 16.45 -1.65
CA GLY A 188 -3.13 15.96 -1.96
C GLY A 188 -3.24 14.45 -2.22
N ARG A 189 -2.11 13.73 -2.24
CA ARG A 189 -2.09 12.26 -2.38
C ARG A 189 -1.84 11.52 -1.06
N GLU A 190 -1.64 12.25 0.03
CA GLU A 190 -1.39 11.68 1.35
C GLU A 190 -2.63 11.00 1.94
N LYS A 191 -2.41 9.89 2.65
CA LYS A 191 -3.46 9.19 3.41
C LYS A 191 -3.66 9.81 4.80
N ALA A 192 -4.79 9.50 5.44
CA ALA A 192 -5.21 10.11 6.70
C ALA A 192 -4.13 10.17 7.79
N PRO A 193 -3.34 9.12 8.10
CA PRO A 193 -2.31 9.22 9.13
C PRO A 193 -1.25 10.30 8.82
N ALA A 194 -0.75 10.33 7.59
CA ALA A 194 0.25 11.31 7.17
C ALA A 194 -0.34 12.73 7.11
N ALA A 195 -1.56 12.87 6.58
CA ALA A 195 -2.26 14.16 6.54
C ALA A 195 -2.51 14.75 7.94
N LEU A 196 -2.94 13.92 8.90
CA LEU A 196 -3.16 14.35 10.29
C LEU A 196 -1.84 14.69 10.97
N CYS A 197 -0.78 13.89 10.78
CA CYS A 197 0.55 14.21 11.28
C CYS A 197 1.03 15.58 10.76
N ARG A 198 0.86 15.86 9.46
CA ARG A 198 1.21 17.16 8.87
C ARG A 198 0.40 18.29 9.48
N LYS A 199 -0.93 18.16 9.50
CA LYS A 199 -1.82 19.20 10.07
C LYS A 199 -1.46 19.53 11.51
N VAL A 200 -1.16 18.51 12.33
CA VAL A 200 -0.74 18.70 13.72
C VAL A 200 0.66 19.32 13.78
N ALA A 201 1.60 18.91 12.93
CA ALA A 201 2.95 19.46 12.92
C ALA A 201 2.95 20.97 12.55
N GLU A 202 2.14 21.36 11.56
CA GLU A 202 1.99 22.73 11.07
C GLU A 202 1.18 23.64 12.01
N ALA A 203 0.28 23.07 12.83
CA ALA A 203 -0.62 23.83 13.69
C ALA A 203 0.11 24.55 14.84
N GLU A 204 -0.29 25.78 15.12
CA GLU A 204 0.14 26.53 16.30
C GLU A 204 -0.54 26.00 17.58
N ALA A 205 0.17 26.08 18.70
CA ALA A 205 -0.38 25.66 19.99
C ALA A 205 -1.65 26.47 20.35
N GLY A 206 -2.70 25.78 20.77
CA GLY A 206 -3.99 26.39 21.09
C GLY A 206 -4.94 26.58 19.89
N SER A 207 -4.51 26.24 18.67
CA SER A 207 -5.34 26.28 17.47
C SER A 207 -6.14 24.99 17.25
N HIS A 208 -6.65 24.78 16.03
CA HIS A 208 -7.43 23.61 15.63
C HIS A 208 -6.86 22.96 14.38
N ILE A 209 -7.03 21.65 14.26
CA ILE A 209 -6.84 20.95 12.99
C ILE A 209 -8.20 20.62 12.35
N GLU A 210 -8.26 20.56 11.04
CA GLU A 210 -9.46 20.18 10.29
C GLU A 210 -9.48 18.70 10.02
N VAL A 211 -10.63 18.06 10.29
CA VAL A 211 -10.94 16.67 9.95
C VAL A 211 -12.14 16.67 9.01
N TRP A 212 -12.02 15.95 7.90
CA TRP A 212 -13.10 15.82 6.93
C TRP A 212 -14.20 14.90 7.44
N GLY A 213 -15.47 15.27 7.18
CA GLY A 213 -16.65 14.57 7.67
C GLY A 213 -16.88 14.79 9.16
N ASP A 214 -17.56 13.86 9.79
CA ASP A 214 -17.91 13.87 11.22
C ASP A 214 -16.88 13.13 12.11
N GLY A 215 -15.88 12.50 11.50
CA GLY A 215 -14.84 11.74 12.18
C GLY A 215 -15.25 10.34 12.63
N THR A 216 -16.46 9.87 12.34
CA THR A 216 -16.99 8.57 12.81
C THR A 216 -16.55 7.37 11.96
N ALA A 217 -16.04 7.60 10.76
CA ALA A 217 -15.60 6.55 9.87
C ALA A 217 -14.52 5.66 10.50
N ILE A 218 -14.74 4.34 10.52
CA ILE A 218 -13.87 3.35 11.17
C ILE A 218 -12.85 2.81 10.19
N ARG A 219 -11.59 2.78 10.61
CA ARG A 219 -10.45 2.23 9.82
C ARG A 219 -9.49 1.51 10.74
N ASN A 220 -8.70 0.62 10.14
CA ASN A 220 -7.46 0.16 10.76
C ASN A 220 -6.26 0.67 9.96
N PHE A 221 -5.11 0.67 10.61
CA PHE A 221 -3.88 1.17 10.04
C PHE A 221 -2.73 0.23 10.40
N THR A 222 -2.05 -0.29 9.39
CA THR A 222 -0.95 -1.23 9.55
C THR A 222 0.38 -0.52 9.31
N TYR A 223 1.27 -0.61 10.28
CA TYR A 223 2.59 0.00 10.15
C TYR A 223 3.40 -0.67 9.04
N VAL A 224 4.16 0.11 8.31
CA VAL A 224 4.82 -0.34 7.07
C VAL A 224 5.79 -1.50 7.27
N ASP A 225 6.51 -1.57 8.41
CA ASP A 225 7.42 -2.69 8.69
C ASP A 225 6.65 -4.01 8.85
N ASP A 226 5.48 -3.99 9.51
CA ASP A 226 4.61 -5.15 9.61
C ASP A 226 4.03 -5.52 8.23
N MET A 227 3.65 -4.52 7.43
CA MET A 227 3.14 -4.76 6.08
C MET A 227 4.17 -5.46 5.19
N VAL A 228 5.42 -4.99 5.17
CA VAL A 228 6.46 -5.63 4.32
C VAL A 228 6.88 -7.00 4.85
N GLU A 229 6.81 -7.24 6.15
CA GLU A 229 6.98 -8.58 6.72
C GLU A 229 5.85 -9.52 6.25
N GLY A 230 4.60 -9.07 6.27
CA GLY A 230 3.46 -9.83 5.77
C GLY A 230 3.56 -10.14 4.27
N ILE A 231 3.96 -9.15 3.46
CA ILE A 231 4.25 -9.35 2.03
C ILE A 231 5.29 -10.46 1.84
N TYR A 232 6.40 -10.38 2.57
CA TYR A 232 7.48 -11.35 2.48
C TYR A 232 7.00 -12.76 2.85
N ARG A 233 6.31 -12.94 3.97
CA ARG A 233 5.80 -14.24 4.41
C ARG A 233 4.77 -14.81 3.44
N LEU A 234 3.83 -14.00 2.98
CA LEU A 234 2.83 -14.44 2.00
C LEU A 234 3.50 -14.90 0.69
N THR A 235 4.49 -14.15 0.20
CA THR A 235 5.21 -14.52 -1.04
C THR A 235 5.89 -15.89 -0.92
N HIS A 236 6.33 -16.28 0.29
CA HIS A 236 7.02 -17.54 0.55
C HIS A 236 6.09 -18.65 1.10
N SER A 237 4.79 -18.38 1.21
CA SER A 237 3.82 -19.37 1.67
C SER A 237 3.22 -20.18 0.50
N ASP A 238 2.49 -21.23 0.85
CA ASP A 238 1.69 -22.01 -0.10
C ASP A 238 0.24 -21.52 -0.20
N LEU A 239 -0.11 -20.39 0.44
CA LEU A 239 -1.46 -19.85 0.41
C LEU A 239 -1.81 -19.32 -0.99
N GLU A 240 -2.77 -19.98 -1.62
CA GLU A 240 -3.32 -19.55 -2.91
C GLU A 240 -4.50 -18.58 -2.72
N GLY A 241 -4.78 -17.78 -3.75
CA GLY A 241 -5.83 -16.76 -3.71
C GLY A 241 -5.43 -15.50 -2.93
N ALA A 242 -6.38 -14.60 -2.77
CA ALA A 242 -6.15 -13.35 -2.05
C ALA A 242 -6.11 -13.57 -0.53
N VAL A 243 -5.34 -12.75 0.19
CA VAL A 243 -5.24 -12.73 1.65
C VAL A 243 -5.42 -11.30 2.13
N ASN A 244 -6.35 -11.07 3.08
CA ASN A 244 -6.47 -9.78 3.75
C ASN A 244 -5.24 -9.55 4.63
N LEU A 245 -4.52 -8.47 4.37
CA LEU A 245 -3.28 -8.16 5.08
C LEU A 245 -3.39 -6.82 5.79
N GLY A 246 -3.53 -6.88 7.11
CA GLY A 246 -3.71 -5.71 7.97
C GLY A 246 -3.77 -6.03 9.45
N GLY A 247 -3.73 -5.00 10.29
CA GLY A 247 -3.82 -5.13 11.74
C GLY A 247 -5.25 -5.31 12.26
N ASP A 248 -5.36 -5.63 13.54
CA ASP A 248 -6.65 -5.84 14.25
C ASP A 248 -7.10 -4.60 15.04
N GLU A 249 -6.31 -3.53 15.08
CA GLU A 249 -6.62 -2.30 15.81
C GLU A 249 -7.45 -1.35 14.94
N TYR A 250 -8.74 -1.26 15.21
CA TYR A 250 -9.69 -0.39 14.51
C TYR A 250 -9.96 0.88 15.31
N VAL A 251 -9.92 2.02 14.66
CA VAL A 251 -10.16 3.33 15.25
C VAL A 251 -11.03 4.19 14.33
N THR A 252 -11.77 5.12 14.92
CA THR A 252 -12.42 6.19 14.16
C THR A 252 -11.38 7.22 13.68
N VAL A 253 -11.71 7.98 12.66
CA VAL A 253 -10.85 9.10 12.20
C VAL A 253 -10.69 10.14 13.31
N ALA A 254 -11.72 10.35 14.15
CA ALA A 254 -11.64 11.23 15.30
C ALA A 254 -10.63 10.74 16.35
N GLU A 255 -10.66 9.45 16.69
CA GLU A 255 -9.70 8.83 17.62
C GLU A 255 -8.27 8.88 17.07
N LEU A 256 -8.08 8.66 15.75
CA LEU A 256 -6.79 8.81 15.11
C LEU A 256 -6.27 10.27 15.23
N ALA A 257 -7.13 11.26 14.99
CA ALA A 257 -6.75 12.66 15.12
C ALA A 257 -6.36 13.03 16.57
N GLN A 258 -7.13 12.55 17.56
CA GLN A 258 -6.81 12.72 18.98
C GLN A 258 -5.48 12.04 19.34
N LEU A 259 -5.22 10.85 18.79
CA LEU A 259 -3.97 10.12 19.01
C LEU A 259 -2.76 10.90 18.47
N VAL A 260 -2.86 11.47 17.26
CA VAL A 260 -1.78 12.30 16.68
C VAL A 260 -1.53 13.54 17.52
N ILE A 261 -2.60 14.23 17.98
CA ILE A 261 -2.48 15.38 18.88
C ILE A 261 -1.78 14.97 20.18
N ALA A 262 -2.21 13.86 20.80
CA ALA A 262 -1.61 13.37 22.05
C ALA A 262 -0.12 13.01 21.88
N VAL A 263 0.26 12.40 20.75
CA VAL A 263 1.65 12.06 20.42
C VAL A 263 2.51 13.31 20.23
N SER A 264 1.96 14.36 19.64
CA SER A 264 2.68 15.60 19.39
C SER A 264 2.99 16.41 20.66
N GLY A 265 2.28 16.15 21.77
CA GLY A 265 2.33 16.95 22.99
C GLY A 265 1.72 18.36 22.86
N LYS A 266 1.17 18.73 21.71
CA LYS A 266 0.51 20.01 21.48
C LYS A 266 -0.89 20.03 22.08
N ARG A 267 -1.39 21.20 22.45
CA ARG A 267 -2.79 21.43 22.83
C ARG A 267 -3.53 21.96 21.62
N LEU A 268 -4.32 21.12 20.95
CA LEU A 268 -5.05 21.46 19.72
C LEU A 268 -6.51 21.01 19.85
N GLY A 269 -7.44 21.78 19.25
CA GLY A 269 -8.81 21.38 19.03
C GLY A 269 -8.97 20.63 17.69
N ILE A 270 -10.13 19.99 17.49
CA ILE A 270 -10.53 19.40 16.21
C ILE A 270 -11.73 20.18 15.71
N ARG A 271 -11.73 20.57 14.44
CA ARG A 271 -12.85 21.13 13.71
C ARG A 271 -13.25 20.20 12.57
N TYR A 272 -14.48 19.73 12.60
CA TYR A 272 -15.02 18.92 11.52
C TYR A 272 -15.51 19.82 10.38
N VAL A 273 -15.13 19.46 9.15
CA VAL A 273 -15.46 20.22 7.93
C VAL A 273 -15.93 19.28 6.84
N GLU A 274 -16.72 19.78 5.87
CA GLU A 274 -17.06 19.02 4.70
C GLU A 274 -15.83 18.62 3.90
N GLY A 275 -15.87 17.42 3.33
CA GLY A 275 -14.78 16.88 2.51
C GLY A 275 -15.06 15.46 2.06
N PRO A 276 -14.23 14.90 1.18
CA PRO A 276 -14.41 13.54 0.69
C PRO A 276 -14.22 12.54 1.83
N VAL A 277 -15.32 11.89 2.20
CA VAL A 277 -15.36 10.81 3.18
C VAL A 277 -15.51 9.50 2.40
N GLY A 278 -14.60 8.56 2.61
CA GLY A 278 -14.73 7.21 2.04
C GLY A 278 -15.84 6.42 2.76
N VAL A 279 -15.87 5.10 2.53
CA VAL A 279 -16.83 4.18 3.16
C VAL A 279 -16.93 4.35 4.68
N ARG A 280 -18.10 4.05 5.25
CA ARG A 280 -18.38 4.28 6.68
C ARG A 280 -17.57 3.38 7.60
N SER A 281 -17.45 2.11 7.23
CA SER A 281 -16.79 1.09 8.06
C SER A 281 -15.92 0.17 7.22
N ARG A 282 -14.94 -0.41 7.86
CA ARG A 282 -14.11 -1.50 7.33
C ARG A 282 -13.86 -2.50 8.47
N ASN A 283 -14.10 -3.77 8.18
CA ASN A 283 -13.84 -4.87 9.10
C ASN A 283 -13.55 -6.14 8.28
N PHE A 284 -12.36 -6.71 8.39
CA PHE A 284 -11.92 -7.81 7.55
C PHE A 284 -11.38 -8.97 8.39
N SER A 285 -11.75 -10.21 8.04
CA SER A 285 -11.22 -11.41 8.66
C SER A 285 -9.70 -11.49 8.46
N LYS A 286 -9.02 -11.94 9.51
CA LYS A 286 -7.57 -12.21 9.54
C LYS A 286 -7.26 -13.71 9.55
N ASP A 287 -8.26 -14.57 9.37
CA ASP A 287 -8.06 -16.03 9.50
C ASP A 287 -7.02 -16.55 8.53
N ARG A 288 -7.00 -16.04 7.29
CA ARG A 288 -6.01 -16.46 6.31
C ARG A 288 -4.61 -15.88 6.59
N SER A 289 -4.50 -14.62 7.00
CA SER A 289 -3.20 -14.03 7.34
C SER A 289 -2.55 -14.68 8.56
N ARG A 290 -3.33 -15.15 9.53
CA ARG A 290 -2.83 -15.91 10.69
C ARG A 290 -2.17 -17.23 10.30
N LEU A 291 -2.54 -17.85 9.16
CA LEU A 291 -1.87 -19.03 8.64
C LEU A 291 -0.44 -18.77 8.19
N LEU A 292 -0.03 -17.52 8.06
CA LEU A 292 1.35 -17.10 7.75
C LEU A 292 2.23 -17.01 9.02
N ASP A 293 1.71 -17.34 10.19
CA ASP A 293 2.34 -17.00 11.49
C ASP A 293 2.71 -15.52 11.54
N TRP A 294 1.82 -14.67 11.03
CA TRP A 294 1.98 -13.23 10.92
C TRP A 294 0.82 -12.49 11.56
N GLU A 295 1.17 -11.46 12.29
CA GLU A 295 0.27 -10.44 12.81
C GLU A 295 0.98 -9.08 12.81
N ALA A 296 0.22 -7.98 12.78
CA ALA A 296 0.78 -6.65 12.95
C ALA A 296 1.20 -6.49 14.42
N ARG A 297 2.47 -6.16 14.65
CA ARG A 297 3.09 -6.10 15.98
C ARG A 297 3.31 -4.69 16.50
N VAL A 298 3.38 -3.71 15.59
CA VAL A 298 3.58 -2.31 15.98
C VAL A 298 2.24 -1.70 16.39
N PRO A 299 2.03 -1.39 17.69
CA PRO A 299 0.80 -0.74 18.14
C PRO A 299 0.59 0.59 17.41
N LEU A 300 -0.67 0.95 17.13
CA LEU A 300 -1.00 2.17 16.38
C LEU A 300 -0.34 3.42 17.00
N ARG A 301 -0.36 3.54 18.33
CA ARG A 301 0.27 4.67 19.04
C ARG A 301 1.76 4.78 18.76
N GLU A 302 2.48 3.67 18.75
CA GLU A 302 3.92 3.64 18.48
C GLU A 302 4.21 3.99 17.01
N GLY A 303 3.49 3.37 16.07
CA GLY A 303 3.62 3.65 14.64
C GLY A 303 3.29 5.12 14.32
N ILE A 304 2.26 5.70 14.94
CA ILE A 304 1.93 7.12 14.81
C ILE A 304 3.04 8.00 15.39
N ALA A 305 3.63 7.65 16.53
CA ALA A 305 4.73 8.42 17.10
C ALA A 305 5.95 8.47 16.16
N ARG A 306 6.31 7.33 15.58
CA ARG A 306 7.41 7.24 14.58
C ARG A 306 7.07 8.06 13.32
N THR A 307 5.85 7.95 12.82
CA THR A 307 5.39 8.67 11.62
C THR A 307 5.34 10.16 11.88
N TYR A 308 4.79 10.59 13.01
CA TYR A 308 4.71 12.01 13.39
C TYR A 308 6.10 12.63 13.49
N SER A 309 7.03 11.99 14.19
CA SER A 309 8.41 12.48 14.33
C SER A 309 9.07 12.73 12.97
N TRP A 310 8.87 11.79 12.03
CA TRP A 310 9.39 11.92 10.68
C TRP A 310 8.71 13.07 9.91
N VAL A 311 7.37 13.14 9.93
CA VAL A 311 6.60 14.21 9.24
C VAL A 311 6.96 15.57 9.81
N GLU A 312 7.06 15.70 11.14
CA GLU A 312 7.45 16.96 11.78
C GLU A 312 8.85 17.43 11.32
N ALA A 313 9.80 16.52 11.18
CA ALA A 313 11.13 16.84 10.64
C ALA A 313 11.02 17.33 9.18
N GLN A 314 10.17 16.71 8.34
CA GLN A 314 9.94 17.15 6.98
C GLN A 314 9.30 18.55 6.92
N VAL A 315 8.29 18.82 7.77
CA VAL A 315 7.64 20.14 7.87
C VAL A 315 8.67 21.21 8.24
N ARG A 316 9.50 20.96 9.28
CA ARG A 316 10.56 21.89 9.69
C ARG A 316 11.59 22.14 8.59
N GLN A 317 11.95 21.13 7.84
CA GLN A 317 12.87 21.26 6.70
C GLN A 317 12.26 22.12 5.59
N ALA A 318 10.99 21.87 5.24
CA ALA A 318 10.28 22.62 4.22
C ALA A 318 10.05 24.12 4.58
N GLN A 319 10.00 24.47 5.87
CA GLN A 319 9.87 25.84 6.35
C GLN A 319 11.20 26.63 6.33
N ARG A 320 12.35 25.94 6.19
CA ARG A 320 13.68 26.55 6.18
C ARG A 320 14.26 26.77 4.78
N GLY A 321 13.70 26.08 3.78
CA GLY A 321 14.10 26.19 2.37
C GLY A 321 13.13 27.04 1.58
#